data_3ab822a23560374a332676a34b5f037b
#
_entry.id   3ab822a23560374a332676a34b5f037b
#
_cell.length_a   1.000
_cell.length_b   1.000
_cell.length_c   1.000
_cell.angle_alpha   90.00
_cell.angle_beta   90.00
_cell.angle_gamma   90.00
#
_symmetry.space_group_name_H-M   'P 1'
#
loop_
_entity.id
_entity.type
_entity.pdbx_description
1 polymer ?
#
loop_
_entity_poly.entity_id
_entity_poly.type
_entity_poly.pdbx_seq_one_letter_code
_entity_poly.pdbx_strand_id
1 'polypeptide(L)' 'MYFPRLRDLREDKDMKQKEIASILGIDQRVYSTYETGKRDIPLHHLIVLADFYHVSVDYILGRA' A
#
# COMPACT_ATOMS: atom_id res chain seq x y z
N MET A 1 -9.77 -5.96 -4.43
CA MET A 1 -10.11 -6.03 -2.98
C MET A 1 -9.63 -4.79 -2.27
N TYR A 2 -10.39 -4.30 -1.30
CA TYR A 2 -10.11 -3.05 -0.61
C TYR A 2 -9.41 -3.32 0.73
N PHE A 3 -8.23 -2.71 0.92
CA PHE A 3 -7.46 -2.80 2.16
C PHE A 3 -7.26 -1.40 2.73
N PRO A 4 -8.11 -0.95 3.65
CA PRO A 4 -8.06 0.43 4.17
C PRO A 4 -6.74 0.77 4.87
N ARG A 5 -6.00 -0.22 5.38
CA ARG A 5 -4.72 0.04 6.05
C ARG A 5 -3.64 0.52 5.10
N LEU A 6 -3.76 0.28 3.79
CA LEU A 6 -2.82 0.86 2.82
C LEU A 6 -2.82 2.38 2.92
N ARG A 7 -4.00 2.98 2.92
CA ARG A 7 -4.15 4.42 3.05
C ARG A 7 -3.79 4.89 4.46
N ASP A 8 -4.24 4.18 5.48
CA ASP A 8 -4.00 4.56 6.88
C ASP A 8 -2.50 4.63 7.17
N LEU A 9 -1.74 3.63 6.74
CA LEU A 9 -0.29 3.60 6.95
C LEU A 9 0.41 4.74 6.22
N ARG A 10 -0.03 5.02 5.00
CA ARG A 10 0.53 6.12 4.21
C ARG A 10 0.27 7.47 4.89
N GLU A 11 -0.97 7.70 5.33
CA GLU A 11 -1.35 8.95 5.97
C GLU A 11 -0.66 9.12 7.32
N ASP A 12 -0.45 8.04 8.06
CA ASP A 12 0.28 8.09 9.34
C ASP A 12 1.72 8.60 9.17
N LYS A 13 2.31 8.42 8.00
CA LYS A 13 3.64 8.91 7.68
C LYS A 13 3.60 10.26 6.93
N ASP A 14 2.43 10.86 6.80
CA ASP A 14 2.25 12.12 6.05
C ASP A 14 2.77 12.03 4.62
N MET A 15 2.60 10.87 3.97
CA MET A 15 3.08 10.64 2.62
C MET A 15 1.94 10.74 1.60
N LYS A 16 2.31 11.13 0.39
CA LYS A 16 1.38 11.19 -0.74
C LYS A 16 1.43 9.88 -1.52
N GLN A 17 0.34 9.58 -2.25
CA GLN A 17 0.30 8.40 -3.12
C GLN A 17 1.47 8.35 -4.09
N LYS A 18 1.87 9.52 -4.62
CA LYS A 18 3.02 9.63 -5.54
C LYS A 18 4.31 9.10 -4.92
N GLU A 19 4.52 9.39 -3.63
CA GLU A 19 5.72 8.95 -2.93
C GLU A 19 5.74 7.43 -2.75
N ILE A 20 4.60 6.85 -2.39
CA ILE A 20 4.49 5.39 -2.26
C ILE A 20 4.65 4.70 -3.62
N ALA A 21 4.02 5.25 -4.66
CA ALA A 21 4.17 4.73 -6.01
C ALA A 21 5.64 4.71 -6.44
N SER A 22 6.39 5.76 -6.10
CA SER A 22 7.82 5.83 -6.39
C SER A 22 8.60 4.71 -5.69
N ILE A 23 8.28 4.42 -4.43
CA ILE A 23 8.91 3.33 -3.68
C ILE A 23 8.65 1.98 -4.37
N LEU A 24 7.45 1.80 -4.91
CA LEU A 24 7.06 0.57 -5.60
C LEU A 24 7.54 0.53 -7.07
N GLY A 25 8.03 1.65 -7.60
CA GLY A 25 8.45 1.75 -8.98
C GLY A 25 7.29 1.71 -9.98
N ILE A 26 6.14 2.22 -9.60
CA ILE A 26 4.92 2.20 -10.43
C ILE A 26 4.35 3.61 -10.58
N ASP A 27 3.42 3.77 -11.52
CA ASP A 27 2.70 5.03 -11.72
C ASP A 27 1.74 5.28 -10.54
N GLN A 28 1.60 6.55 -10.16
CA GLN A 28 0.69 6.94 -9.07
C GLN A 28 -0.74 6.48 -9.31
N ARG A 29 -1.21 6.52 -10.56
CA ARG A 29 -2.58 6.11 -10.90
C ARG A 29 -2.79 4.62 -10.66
N VAL A 30 -1.78 3.80 -10.93
CA VAL A 30 -1.82 2.37 -10.63
C VAL A 30 -1.90 2.15 -9.12
N TYR A 31 -1.04 2.83 -8.36
CA TYR A 31 -1.08 2.71 -6.90
C TYR A 31 -2.45 3.15 -6.34
N SER A 32 -3.03 4.22 -6.88
CA SER A 32 -4.36 4.69 -6.46
C SER A 32 -5.43 3.60 -6.62
N THR A 33 -5.33 2.77 -7.66
CA THR A 33 -6.28 1.66 -7.84
C THR A 33 -6.15 0.61 -6.74
N TYR A 34 -4.98 0.47 -6.14
CA TYR A 34 -4.79 -0.44 -5.00
C TYR A 34 -5.46 0.11 -3.74
N GLU A 35 -5.32 1.41 -3.48
CA GLU A 35 -5.96 2.02 -2.30
C GLU A 35 -7.48 2.04 -2.39
N THR A 36 -8.03 2.21 -3.60
CA THR A 36 -9.48 2.25 -3.79
C THR A 36 -10.11 0.87 -3.95
N GLY A 37 -9.29 -0.17 -4.08
CA GLY A 37 -9.78 -1.54 -4.25
C GLY A 37 -10.22 -1.88 -5.68
N LYS A 38 -9.97 -1.00 -6.65
CA LYS A 38 -10.30 -1.27 -8.05
C LYS A 38 -9.43 -2.38 -8.63
N ARG A 39 -8.20 -2.52 -8.14
CA ARG A 39 -7.27 -3.59 -8.48
C ARG A 39 -6.69 -4.18 -7.22
N ASP A 40 -6.40 -5.48 -7.26
CA ASP A 40 -5.72 -6.14 -6.15
C ASP A 40 -4.23 -5.81 -6.19
N ILE A 41 -3.68 -5.42 -5.05
CA ILE A 41 -2.24 -5.18 -4.96
C ILE A 41 -1.49 -6.50 -5.01
N PRO A 42 -0.47 -6.64 -5.89
CA PRO A 42 0.32 -7.87 -5.97
C PRO A 42 1.10 -8.13 -4.68
N LEU A 43 1.35 -9.41 -4.40
CA LEU A 43 2.08 -9.81 -3.19
C LEU A 43 3.46 -9.16 -3.11
N HIS A 44 4.19 -9.07 -4.22
CA HIS A 44 5.53 -8.47 -4.19
C HIS A 44 5.51 -6.99 -3.77
N HIS A 45 4.45 -6.25 -4.11
CA HIS A 45 4.29 -4.89 -3.64
C HIS A 45 3.90 -4.84 -2.15
N LEU A 46 3.07 -5.78 -1.70
CA LEU A 46 2.71 -5.88 -0.28
C LEU A 46 3.94 -6.13 0.58
N ILE A 47 4.85 -6.99 0.13
CA ILE A 47 6.08 -7.28 0.87
C ILE A 47 6.94 -6.02 1.00
N VAL A 48 7.10 -5.26 -0.09
CA VAL A 48 7.86 -4.01 -0.06
C VAL A 48 7.24 -3.02 0.93
N LEU A 49 5.93 -2.87 0.90
CA LEU A 49 5.24 -1.93 1.80
C LEU A 49 5.29 -2.41 3.26
N ALA A 50 5.15 -3.70 3.51
CA ALA A 50 5.27 -4.26 4.85
C ALA A 50 6.65 -3.95 5.44
N ASP A 51 7.71 -4.15 4.65
CA ASP A 51 9.07 -3.81 5.07
C ASP A 51 9.23 -2.31 5.29
N PHE A 52 8.69 -1.50 4.39
CA PHE A 52 8.80 -0.04 4.50
C PHE A 52 8.08 0.50 5.74
N TYR A 53 6.89 -0.02 6.03
CA TYR A 53 6.09 0.42 7.18
C TYR A 53 6.46 -0.31 8.47
N HIS A 54 7.34 -1.30 8.42
CA HIS A 54 7.72 -2.14 9.59
C HIS A 54 6.49 -2.84 10.20
N VAL A 55 5.65 -3.39 9.35
CA VAL A 55 4.48 -4.17 9.76
C VAL A 55 4.45 -5.48 8.97
N SER A 56 3.60 -6.42 9.39
CA SER A 56 3.42 -7.67 8.65
C SER A 56 2.49 -7.46 7.45
N VAL A 57 2.59 -8.34 6.46
CA VAL A 57 1.62 -8.37 5.36
C VAL A 57 0.22 -8.64 5.91
N ASP A 58 0.08 -9.52 6.90
CA ASP A 58 -1.21 -9.81 7.54
C ASP A 58 -1.82 -8.55 8.15
N TYR A 59 -1.01 -7.68 8.74
CA TYR A 59 -1.50 -6.43 9.29
C TYR A 59 -2.11 -5.54 8.19
N ILE A 60 -1.41 -5.42 7.04
CA ILE A 60 -1.91 -4.62 5.91
C ILE A 60 -3.23 -5.18 5.40
N LEU A 61 -3.35 -6.50 5.35
CA LEU A 61 -4.56 -7.17 4.88
C LEU A 61 -5.70 -7.15 5.90
N GLY A 62 -5.46 -6.68 7.11
CA GLY A 62 -6.47 -6.64 8.15
C GLY A 62 -6.71 -7.99 8.83
N ARG A 63 -5.72 -8.90 8.77
CA ARG A 63 -5.83 -10.25 9.35
C ARG A 63 -5.17 -10.37 10.71
N ALA A 64 -4.48 -9.32 11.12
CA ALA A 64 -3.77 -9.34 12.40
C ALA A 64 -4.06 -8.09 13.19
#